data_805496072a362f15d3fdc330f509e561
#
_entry.id   805496072a362f15d3fdc330f509e561
#
_cell.length_a   1.000
_cell.length_b   1.000
_cell.length_c   1.000
_cell.angle_alpha   90.00
_cell.angle_beta   90.00
_cell.angle_gamma   90.00
#
_symmetry.space_group_name_H-M   'P 1'
#
loop_
_entity.id
_entity.type
_entity.pdbx_description
1 polymer ?
#
loop_
_entity_poly.entity_id
_entity_poly.type
_entity_poly.pdbx_seq_one_letter_code
_entity_poly.pdbx_strand_id
1 'polypeptide(L)'
;MDDLAHLKPPAMLSAIVDRTAALAFSMPSEPRIGAMLRVLATAKPGGRMLELGTGTGLSTAWLLDGMDRDARLTSVDIDPKVQAVARAILGRDTRLEIITADAADFLRRQADASFDLIFADAMPGKYELLDETLALLRPGGLYIIDDMLPQANWPEGHAQRVPRLIAGLAARPAFRIVSLAWASGLVVVARAC
;
A
#
# COMPACT_ATOMS: atom_id res chain seq x y z
N MET A 1 -4.71 -24.13 -8.11
CA MET A 1 -5.73 -23.06 -8.11
C MET A 1 -5.17 -21.91 -8.92
N ASP A 2 -5.89 -21.44 -9.93
CA ASP A 2 -5.52 -20.21 -10.65
C ASP A 2 -6.11 -19.01 -9.91
N ASP A 3 -5.27 -18.28 -9.21
CA ASP A 3 -5.66 -17.13 -8.38
C ASP A 3 -5.96 -15.86 -9.20
N LEU A 4 -5.73 -15.89 -10.52
CA LEU A 4 -6.07 -14.82 -11.45
C LEU A 4 -7.41 -15.06 -12.17
N ALA A 5 -7.92 -16.29 -12.22
CA ALA A 5 -9.06 -16.68 -13.04
C ALA A 5 -10.37 -15.89 -12.74
N HIS A 6 -10.51 -15.36 -11.54
CA HIS A 6 -11.70 -14.63 -11.10
C HIS A 6 -11.44 -13.15 -10.83
N LEU A 7 -10.26 -12.65 -11.18
CA LEU A 7 -9.97 -11.23 -11.03
C LEU A 7 -10.84 -10.39 -11.98
N LYS A 8 -11.60 -9.48 -11.41
CA LYS A 8 -12.30 -8.42 -12.14
C LYS A 8 -11.57 -7.11 -11.86
N PRO A 9 -10.72 -6.65 -12.78
CA PRO A 9 -9.96 -5.41 -12.58
C PRO A 9 -10.89 -4.20 -12.44
N PRO A 10 -10.49 -3.17 -11.66
CA PRO A 10 -11.17 -1.88 -11.66
C PRO A 10 -11.27 -1.31 -13.09
N ALA A 11 -12.37 -0.63 -13.40
CA ALA A 11 -12.62 -0.10 -14.75
C ALA A 11 -11.50 0.81 -15.27
N MET A 12 -10.83 1.55 -14.36
CA MET A 12 -9.76 2.49 -14.72
C MET A 12 -8.38 1.81 -14.86
N LEU A 13 -8.26 0.53 -14.50
CA LEU A 13 -6.95 -0.12 -14.38
C LEU A 13 -6.22 -0.24 -15.73
N SER A 14 -6.93 -0.56 -16.83
CA SER A 14 -6.32 -0.68 -18.16
C SER A 14 -5.65 0.62 -18.60
N ALA A 15 -6.33 1.76 -18.41
CA ALA A 15 -5.77 3.07 -18.76
C ALA A 15 -4.52 3.41 -17.93
N ILE A 16 -4.46 2.97 -16.67
CA ILE A 16 -3.25 3.15 -15.83
C ILE A 16 -2.13 2.25 -16.35
N VAL A 17 -2.40 0.97 -16.64
CA VAL A 17 -1.42 0.01 -17.18
C VAL A 17 -0.78 0.55 -18.48
N ASP A 18 -1.58 1.03 -19.41
CA ASP A 18 -1.09 1.56 -20.70
C ASP A 18 -0.15 2.75 -20.47
N ARG A 19 -0.50 3.66 -19.57
CA ARG A 19 0.35 4.82 -19.25
C ARG A 19 1.59 4.45 -18.44
N THR A 20 1.49 3.45 -17.57
CA THR A 20 2.63 2.90 -16.83
C THR A 20 3.67 2.33 -17.79
N ALA A 21 3.23 1.55 -18.79
CA ALA A 21 4.10 1.00 -19.82
C ALA A 21 4.76 2.12 -20.65
N ALA A 22 4.02 3.17 -21.01
CA ALA A 22 4.55 4.31 -21.76
C ALA A 22 5.61 5.11 -20.97
N LEU A 23 5.58 5.10 -19.65
CA LEU A 23 6.58 5.72 -18.76
C LEU A 23 7.80 4.81 -18.52
N ALA A 24 7.78 3.56 -18.99
CA ALA A 24 8.79 2.54 -18.65
C ALA A 24 9.01 2.41 -17.12
N PHE A 25 7.95 2.60 -16.32
CA PHE A 25 8.02 2.47 -14.87
C PHE A 25 8.22 0.99 -14.48
N SER A 26 9.29 0.69 -13.76
CA SER A 26 9.77 -0.68 -13.52
C SER A 26 9.28 -1.32 -12.21
N MET A 27 8.46 -0.62 -11.43
CA MET A 27 7.98 -1.07 -10.12
C MET A 27 6.44 -1.04 -10.01
N PRO A 28 5.69 -1.60 -10.97
CA PRO A 28 4.23 -1.63 -10.89
C PRO A 28 3.77 -2.70 -9.89
N SER A 29 2.78 -2.37 -9.04
CA SER A 29 2.15 -3.36 -8.16
C SER A 29 1.45 -4.46 -8.95
N GLU A 30 1.56 -5.70 -8.47
CA GLU A 30 0.94 -6.86 -9.12
C GLU A 30 -0.61 -6.86 -8.97
N PRO A 31 -1.36 -7.38 -9.97
CA PRO A 31 -2.82 -7.48 -9.90
C PRO A 31 -3.34 -8.28 -8.71
N ARG A 32 -2.60 -9.31 -8.27
CA ARG A 32 -2.94 -10.13 -7.09
C ARG A 32 -2.94 -9.30 -5.82
N ILE A 33 -1.90 -8.49 -5.62
CA ILE A 33 -1.80 -7.56 -4.49
C ILE A 33 -2.99 -6.59 -4.51
N GLY A 34 -3.26 -6.00 -5.69
CA GLY A 34 -4.40 -5.12 -5.87
C GLY A 34 -5.73 -5.76 -5.48
N ALA A 35 -5.99 -7.00 -5.93
CA ALA A 35 -7.20 -7.73 -5.57
C ALA A 35 -7.34 -7.97 -4.06
N MET A 36 -6.23 -8.28 -3.38
CA MET A 36 -6.21 -8.41 -1.93
C MET A 36 -6.51 -7.07 -1.24
N LEU A 37 -5.87 -5.99 -1.68
CA LEU A 37 -6.11 -4.64 -1.15
C LEU A 37 -7.58 -4.23 -1.29
N ARG A 38 -8.22 -4.54 -2.43
CA ARG A 38 -9.66 -4.32 -2.63
C ARG A 38 -10.50 -5.04 -1.57
N VAL A 39 -10.25 -6.32 -1.32
CA VAL A 39 -10.98 -7.10 -0.30
C VAL A 39 -10.78 -6.50 1.08
N LEU A 40 -9.55 -6.12 1.44
CA LEU A 40 -9.25 -5.51 2.72
C LEU A 40 -9.88 -4.13 2.88
N ALA A 41 -9.91 -3.33 1.81
CA ALA A 41 -10.60 -2.04 1.79
C ALA A 41 -12.11 -2.21 1.99
N THR A 42 -12.73 -3.20 1.30
CA THR A 42 -14.16 -3.52 1.48
C THR A 42 -14.48 -3.93 2.92
N ALA A 43 -13.56 -4.56 3.62
CA ALA A 43 -13.74 -4.95 5.03
C ALA A 43 -13.59 -3.78 6.03
N LYS A 44 -13.35 -2.56 5.54
CA LYS A 44 -13.20 -1.34 6.36
C LYS A 44 -14.19 -0.24 5.92
N PRO A 45 -15.51 -0.45 6.12
CA PRO A 45 -16.51 0.54 5.71
C PRO A 45 -16.32 1.88 6.44
N GLY A 46 -16.37 2.99 5.71
CA GLY A 46 -16.08 4.33 6.21
C GLY A 46 -14.63 4.54 6.69
N GLY A 47 -13.74 3.57 6.41
CA GLY A 47 -12.37 3.55 6.93
C GLY A 47 -11.48 4.64 6.33
N ARG A 48 -10.48 5.04 7.11
CA ARG A 48 -9.40 5.91 6.65
C ARG A 48 -8.19 5.05 6.27
N MET A 49 -7.74 5.19 5.04
CA MET A 49 -6.66 4.40 4.47
C MET A 49 -5.49 5.28 4.07
N LEU A 50 -4.29 4.73 4.22
CA LEU A 50 -3.05 5.36 3.79
C LEU A 50 -2.32 4.42 2.84
N GLU A 51 -1.82 4.97 1.74
CA GLU A 51 -0.92 4.31 0.81
C GLU A 51 0.40 5.08 0.77
N LEU A 52 1.49 4.38 1.04
CA LEU A 52 2.86 4.88 0.95
C LEU A 52 3.51 4.26 -0.29
N GLY A 53 3.66 5.07 -1.34
CA GLY A 53 4.04 4.65 -2.69
C GLY A 53 2.84 4.62 -3.62
N THR A 54 2.41 5.79 -4.14
CA THR A 54 1.33 5.88 -5.15
C THR A 54 1.75 5.24 -6.47
N GLY A 55 3.01 5.43 -6.85
CA GLY A 55 3.48 5.07 -8.17
C GLY A 55 2.58 5.66 -9.26
N THR A 56 2.20 4.85 -10.24
CA THR A 56 1.26 5.23 -11.30
C THR A 56 -0.21 5.11 -10.90
N GLY A 57 -0.51 4.60 -9.69
CA GLY A 57 -1.86 4.47 -9.15
C GLY A 57 -2.51 3.10 -9.36
N LEU A 58 -1.74 2.05 -9.65
CA LEU A 58 -2.28 0.70 -9.83
C LEU A 58 -2.93 0.18 -8.55
N SER A 59 -2.19 0.14 -7.43
CA SER A 59 -2.70 -0.24 -6.11
C SER A 59 -3.79 0.71 -5.63
N THR A 60 -3.63 2.03 -5.87
CA THR A 60 -4.63 3.06 -5.57
C THR A 60 -5.98 2.74 -6.22
N ALA A 61 -5.99 2.33 -7.51
CA ALA A 61 -7.22 1.98 -8.22
C ALA A 61 -7.95 0.80 -7.57
N TRP A 62 -7.22 -0.21 -7.12
CA TRP A 62 -7.80 -1.37 -6.44
C TRP A 62 -8.34 -1.03 -5.05
N LEU A 63 -7.64 -0.19 -4.29
CA LEU A 63 -8.12 0.32 -3.00
C LEU A 63 -9.45 1.07 -3.19
N LEU A 64 -9.51 2.01 -4.15
CA LEU A 64 -10.72 2.78 -4.46
C LEU A 64 -11.90 1.89 -4.88
N ASP A 65 -11.64 0.82 -5.65
CA ASP A 65 -12.67 -0.12 -6.10
C ASP A 65 -13.27 -0.93 -4.93
N GLY A 66 -12.49 -1.15 -3.86
CA GLY A 66 -12.97 -1.80 -2.63
C GLY A 66 -13.63 -0.88 -1.62
N MET A 67 -13.39 0.42 -1.70
CA MET A 67 -13.87 1.41 -0.73
C MET A 67 -15.34 1.76 -0.95
N ASP A 68 -16.08 1.93 0.14
CA ASP A 68 -17.40 2.55 0.09
C ASP A 68 -17.31 4.09 -0.09
N ARG A 69 -18.48 4.75 -0.19
CA ARG A 69 -18.56 6.20 -0.41
C ARG A 69 -18.04 7.04 0.75
N ASP A 70 -18.04 6.51 1.96
CA ASP A 70 -17.72 7.24 3.19
C ASP A 70 -16.24 7.05 3.58
N ALA A 71 -15.56 6.06 2.99
CA ALA A 71 -14.13 5.82 3.19
C ALA A 71 -13.26 6.91 2.54
N ARG A 72 -12.04 7.07 3.03
CA ARG A 72 -11.07 8.04 2.54
C ARG A 72 -9.70 7.37 2.37
N LEU A 73 -9.03 7.70 1.27
CA LEU A 73 -7.68 7.25 0.94
C LEU A 73 -6.76 8.44 0.77
N THR A 74 -5.68 8.47 1.53
CA THR A 74 -4.54 9.35 1.29
C THR A 74 -3.43 8.52 0.66
N SER A 75 -2.94 8.93 -0.51
CA SER A 75 -1.87 8.24 -1.23
C SER A 75 -0.68 9.19 -1.40
N VAL A 76 0.51 8.75 -0.97
CA VAL A 76 1.71 9.60 -0.89
C VAL A 76 2.81 9.01 -1.75
N ASP A 77 3.46 9.86 -2.55
CA ASP A 77 4.66 9.49 -3.32
C ASP A 77 5.58 10.71 -3.45
N ILE A 78 6.86 10.46 -3.58
CA ILE A 78 7.86 11.50 -3.76
C ILE A 78 7.98 11.95 -5.22
N ASP A 79 7.62 11.10 -6.19
CA ASP A 79 7.80 11.38 -7.62
C ASP A 79 6.54 11.95 -8.28
N PRO A 80 6.49 13.27 -8.53
CA PRO A 80 5.34 13.91 -9.17
C PRO A 80 5.12 13.43 -10.61
N LYS A 81 6.15 12.96 -11.32
CA LYS A 81 6.03 12.51 -12.72
C LYS A 81 5.28 11.17 -12.79
N VAL A 82 5.64 10.25 -11.91
CA VAL A 82 4.96 8.95 -11.81
C VAL A 82 3.54 9.14 -11.32
N GLN A 83 3.34 9.95 -10.28
CA GLN A 83 2.04 10.31 -9.70
C GLN A 83 1.09 11.03 -10.66
N ALA A 84 1.64 11.69 -11.71
CA ALA A 84 0.82 12.39 -12.70
C ALA A 84 -0.18 11.44 -13.41
N VAL A 85 0.15 10.16 -13.56
CA VAL A 85 -0.77 9.15 -14.12
C VAL A 85 -1.97 8.94 -13.19
N ALA A 86 -1.71 8.68 -11.90
CA ALA A 86 -2.76 8.53 -10.89
C ALA A 86 -3.65 9.77 -10.82
N ARG A 87 -3.06 10.97 -10.78
CA ARG A 87 -3.81 12.25 -10.78
C ARG A 87 -4.71 12.42 -11.99
N ALA A 88 -4.21 12.09 -13.19
CA ALA A 88 -4.96 12.26 -14.43
C ALA A 88 -6.16 11.30 -14.52
N ILE A 89 -6.05 10.09 -13.99
CA ILE A 89 -7.07 9.04 -14.14
C ILE A 89 -7.98 8.97 -12.91
N LEU A 90 -7.41 9.03 -11.71
CA LEU A 90 -8.11 8.81 -10.44
C LEU A 90 -8.43 10.11 -9.69
N GLY A 91 -7.80 11.24 -10.02
CA GLY A 91 -7.88 12.49 -9.26
C GLY A 91 -9.27 13.15 -9.18
N ARG A 92 -10.27 12.60 -9.88
CA ARG A 92 -11.68 13.04 -9.76
C ARG A 92 -12.46 12.29 -8.68
N ASP A 93 -11.90 11.22 -8.13
CA ASP A 93 -12.55 10.47 -7.04
C ASP A 93 -12.42 11.30 -5.75
N THR A 94 -13.54 11.72 -5.21
CA THR A 94 -13.61 12.58 -4.02
C THR A 94 -13.19 11.89 -2.73
N ARG A 95 -13.01 10.56 -2.76
CA ARG A 95 -12.51 9.77 -1.64
C ARG A 95 -10.99 9.75 -1.58
N LEU A 96 -10.30 10.17 -2.67
CA LEU A 96 -8.86 10.11 -2.85
C LEU A 96 -8.20 11.48 -2.65
N GLU A 97 -7.18 11.51 -1.80
CA GLU A 97 -6.22 12.60 -1.72
C GLU A 97 -4.85 12.10 -2.16
N ILE A 98 -4.29 12.68 -3.22
CA ILE A 98 -2.94 12.36 -3.72
C ILE A 98 -1.98 13.46 -3.25
N ILE A 99 -0.96 13.08 -2.48
CA ILE A 99 0.03 14.00 -1.93
C ILE A 99 1.40 13.70 -2.55
N THR A 100 2.03 14.72 -3.14
CA THR A 100 3.43 14.64 -3.57
C THR A 100 4.31 15.14 -2.43
N ALA A 101 4.94 14.22 -1.69
CA ALA A 101 5.80 14.53 -0.56
C ALA A 101 6.74 13.35 -0.26
N ASP A 102 7.80 13.61 0.47
CA ASP A 102 8.55 12.57 1.14
C ASP A 102 7.64 11.87 2.18
N ALA A 103 7.53 10.54 2.08
CA ALA A 103 6.66 9.77 2.96
C ALA A 103 7.12 9.84 4.43
N ALA A 104 8.43 10.00 4.70
CA ALA A 104 8.93 10.17 6.06
C ALA A 104 8.47 11.51 6.66
N ASP A 105 8.50 12.59 5.88
CA ASP A 105 7.99 13.88 6.32
C ASP A 105 6.47 13.89 6.49
N PHE A 106 5.76 13.14 5.65
CA PHE A 106 4.31 12.97 5.80
C PHE A 106 3.98 12.23 7.10
N LEU A 107 4.63 11.07 7.33
CA LEU A 107 4.38 10.23 8.51
C LEU A 107 4.56 10.97 9.84
N ARG A 108 5.62 11.78 9.97
CA ARG A 108 5.92 12.56 11.19
C ARG A 108 4.85 13.59 11.56
N ARG A 109 3.98 13.97 10.61
CA ARG A 109 2.93 14.99 10.80
C ARG A 109 1.56 14.39 11.12
N GLN A 110 1.44 13.06 11.06
CA GLN A 110 0.17 12.40 11.32
C GLN A 110 -0.06 12.19 12.82
N ALA A 111 -1.32 12.22 13.23
CA ALA A 111 -1.71 11.87 14.58
C ALA A 111 -1.81 10.35 14.73
N ASP A 112 -1.50 9.84 15.91
CA ASP A 112 -1.66 8.43 16.26
C ASP A 112 -3.11 7.95 16.05
N ALA A 113 -3.26 6.66 15.79
CA ALA A 113 -4.56 6.02 15.59
C ALA A 113 -5.44 6.72 14.52
N SER A 114 -4.84 7.14 13.41
CA SER A 114 -5.51 7.88 12.33
C SER A 114 -6.07 6.98 11.23
N PHE A 115 -5.51 5.77 11.04
CA PHE A 115 -5.84 4.93 9.90
C PHE A 115 -6.32 3.54 10.28
N ASP A 116 -7.26 3.03 9.50
CA ASP A 116 -7.85 1.68 9.62
C ASP A 116 -7.12 0.66 8.75
N LEU A 117 -6.44 1.13 7.68
CA LEU A 117 -5.59 0.33 6.80
C LEU A 117 -4.42 1.20 6.31
N ILE A 118 -3.21 0.65 6.37
CA ILE A 118 -2.01 1.26 5.77
C ILE A 118 -1.41 0.22 4.80
N PHE A 119 -1.18 0.62 3.56
CA PHE A 119 -0.42 -0.13 2.57
C PHE A 119 0.94 0.53 2.37
N ALA A 120 2.02 -0.22 2.55
CA ALA A 120 3.38 0.28 2.42
C ALA A 120 4.11 -0.41 1.27
N ASP A 121 4.32 0.36 0.22
CA ASP A 121 5.09 0.02 -0.97
C ASP A 121 6.19 1.07 -1.25
N ALA A 122 6.74 1.64 -0.18
CA ALA A 122 7.86 2.58 -0.18
C ALA A 122 8.83 2.26 0.95
N MET A 123 10.05 2.79 0.90
CA MET A 123 11.06 2.56 1.96
C MET A 123 10.65 3.18 3.30
N PRO A 124 10.18 4.45 3.37
CA PRO A 124 9.57 4.98 4.58
C PRO A 124 8.27 4.23 4.91
N GLY A 125 8.09 3.94 6.19
CA GLY A 125 6.99 3.12 6.68
C GLY A 125 7.36 1.64 6.82
N LYS A 126 8.24 1.10 5.98
CA LYS A 126 8.76 -0.29 6.08
C LYS A 126 10.02 -0.34 6.97
N TYR A 127 11.09 0.26 6.48
CA TYR A 127 12.44 0.15 7.08
C TYR A 127 12.85 1.40 7.84
N GLU A 128 12.19 2.49 7.58
CA GLU A 128 12.35 3.78 8.24
C GLU A 128 11.00 4.19 8.82
N LEU A 129 10.99 4.76 10.02
CA LEU A 129 9.77 5.22 10.70
C LEU A 129 8.71 4.12 10.87
N LEU A 130 9.14 2.88 11.10
CA LEU A 130 8.22 1.76 11.32
C LEU A 130 7.37 1.98 12.58
N ASP A 131 7.97 2.45 13.68
CA ASP A 131 7.25 2.66 14.94
C ASP A 131 6.22 3.77 14.81
N GLU A 132 6.56 4.87 14.13
CA GLU A 132 5.65 5.95 13.80
C GLU A 132 4.50 5.44 12.91
N THR A 133 4.80 4.63 11.89
CA THR A 133 3.77 4.06 11.00
C THR A 133 2.82 3.14 11.76
N LEU A 134 3.34 2.30 12.65
CA LEU A 134 2.53 1.40 13.46
C LEU A 134 1.66 2.16 14.48
N ALA A 135 2.15 3.30 15.01
CA ALA A 135 1.38 4.16 15.90
C ALA A 135 0.15 4.77 15.20
N LEU A 136 0.22 4.99 13.89
CA LEU A 136 -0.90 5.53 13.10
C LEU A 136 -2.07 4.55 12.96
N LEU A 137 -1.87 3.24 13.16
CA LEU A 137 -2.95 2.28 13.08
C LEU A 137 -3.90 2.42 14.26
N ARG A 138 -5.19 2.40 13.98
CA ARG A 138 -6.22 2.22 15.00
C ARG A 138 -6.19 0.81 15.59
N PRO A 139 -6.70 0.57 16.80
CA PRO A 139 -7.02 -0.78 17.26
C PRO A 139 -7.86 -1.53 16.20
N GLY A 140 -7.50 -2.78 15.88
CA GLY A 140 -8.08 -3.53 14.75
C GLY A 140 -7.65 -3.08 13.36
N GLY A 141 -6.80 -2.07 13.26
CA GLY A 141 -6.24 -1.59 11.99
C GLY A 141 -5.27 -2.60 11.37
N LEU A 142 -5.16 -2.55 10.04
CA LEU A 142 -4.32 -3.44 9.24
C LEU A 142 -3.16 -2.66 8.62
N TYR A 143 -1.98 -3.26 8.65
CA TYR A 143 -0.79 -2.77 7.96
C TYR A 143 -0.31 -3.86 6.99
N ILE A 144 -0.25 -3.53 5.72
CA ILE A 144 0.11 -4.42 4.62
C ILE A 144 1.43 -3.95 4.05
N ILE A 145 2.42 -4.83 4.03
CA ILE A 145 3.77 -4.52 3.54
C ILE A 145 4.04 -5.37 2.30
N ASP A 146 4.37 -4.72 1.21
CA ASP A 146 4.69 -5.36 -0.08
C ASP A 146 6.20 -5.57 -0.26
N ASP A 147 6.59 -6.31 -1.30
CA ASP A 147 7.97 -6.61 -1.70
C ASP A 147 8.77 -7.37 -0.64
N MET A 148 8.19 -8.40 -0.07
CA MET A 148 8.84 -9.21 0.96
C MET A 148 9.53 -10.48 0.42
N LEU A 149 9.37 -10.81 -0.87
CA LEU A 149 10.12 -11.85 -1.58
C LEU A 149 11.13 -11.21 -2.55
N PRO A 150 12.26 -11.89 -2.83
CA PRO A 150 13.30 -11.36 -3.72
C PRO A 150 12.75 -10.94 -5.08
N GLN A 151 13.04 -9.70 -5.48
CA GLN A 151 12.72 -9.12 -6.76
C GLN A 151 14.00 -8.74 -7.51
N ALA A 152 13.99 -8.85 -8.86
CA ALA A 152 15.15 -8.54 -9.68
C ALA A 152 15.56 -7.05 -9.62
N ASN A 153 14.64 -6.16 -9.27
CA ASN A 153 14.82 -4.72 -9.18
C ASN A 153 15.12 -4.22 -7.75
N TRP A 154 15.33 -5.13 -6.79
CA TRP A 154 15.67 -4.72 -5.43
C TRP A 154 17.00 -3.97 -5.37
N PRO A 155 17.09 -2.87 -4.62
CA PRO A 155 18.35 -2.21 -4.36
C PRO A 155 19.26 -3.11 -3.51
N GLU A 156 20.58 -2.87 -3.61
CA GLU A 156 21.56 -3.57 -2.81
C GLU A 156 21.24 -3.47 -1.30
N GLY A 157 21.38 -4.58 -0.59
CA GLY A 157 21.10 -4.65 0.84
C GLY A 157 19.63 -4.81 1.22
N HIS A 158 18.69 -4.78 0.28
CA HIS A 158 17.27 -4.94 0.59
C HIS A 158 16.96 -6.30 1.20
N ALA A 159 17.50 -7.37 0.63
CA ALA A 159 17.26 -8.74 1.09
C ALA A 159 17.59 -8.96 2.59
N GLN A 160 18.58 -8.26 3.13
CA GLN A 160 18.98 -8.35 4.53
C GLN A 160 18.03 -7.59 5.47
N ARG A 161 17.26 -6.62 4.95
CA ARG A 161 16.32 -5.83 5.74
C ARG A 161 15.04 -6.60 6.04
N VAL A 162 14.56 -7.42 5.09
CA VAL A 162 13.29 -8.17 5.20
C VAL A 162 13.22 -9.05 6.45
N PRO A 163 14.18 -9.96 6.72
CA PRO A 163 14.11 -10.80 7.92
C PRO A 163 14.15 -9.98 9.22
N ARG A 164 14.88 -8.88 9.24
CA ARG A 164 14.96 -7.99 10.41
C ARG A 164 13.64 -7.28 10.66
N LEU A 165 12.95 -6.81 9.60
CA LEU A 165 11.63 -6.21 9.68
C LEU A 165 10.61 -7.20 10.25
N ILE A 166 10.55 -8.41 9.69
CA ILE A 166 9.62 -9.46 10.13
C ILE A 166 9.86 -9.84 11.59
N ALA A 167 11.12 -10.06 11.98
CA ALA A 167 11.48 -10.36 13.37
C ALA A 167 11.10 -9.21 14.33
N GLY A 168 11.36 -7.97 13.92
CA GLY A 168 11.00 -6.78 14.69
C GLY A 168 9.48 -6.64 14.87
N LEU A 169 8.70 -6.92 13.85
CA LEU A 169 7.23 -6.92 13.92
C LEU A 169 6.72 -8.06 14.83
N ALA A 170 7.27 -9.27 14.68
CA ALA A 170 6.87 -10.44 15.47
C ALA A 170 7.15 -10.28 16.98
N ALA A 171 8.17 -9.50 17.32
CA ALA A 171 8.51 -9.24 18.72
C ALA A 171 7.54 -8.26 19.44
N ARG A 172 6.61 -7.63 18.71
CA ARG A 172 5.69 -6.63 19.27
C ARG A 172 4.39 -7.26 19.75
N PRO A 173 4.10 -7.31 21.06
CA PRO A 173 2.93 -8.01 21.61
C PRO A 173 1.59 -7.37 21.20
N ALA A 174 1.60 -6.08 20.86
CA ALA A 174 0.41 -5.36 20.41
C ALA A 174 -0.01 -5.69 18.96
N PHE A 175 0.77 -6.49 18.24
CA PHE A 175 0.51 -6.80 16.83
C PHE A 175 0.43 -8.30 16.59
N ARG A 176 -0.36 -8.69 15.60
CA ARG A 176 -0.43 -10.05 15.05
C ARG A 176 0.04 -10.00 13.63
N ILE A 177 0.95 -10.90 13.24
CA ILE A 177 1.55 -10.88 11.92
C ILE A 177 1.39 -12.22 11.21
N VAL A 178 1.33 -12.16 9.89
CA VAL A 178 1.51 -13.32 9.00
C VAL A 178 2.35 -12.89 7.80
N SER A 179 3.32 -13.74 7.44
CA SER A 179 4.09 -13.58 6.20
C SER A 179 3.52 -14.51 5.13
N LEU A 180 3.26 -13.99 3.95
CA LEU A 180 2.68 -14.69 2.83
C LEU A 180 3.72 -14.76 1.69
N ALA A 181 4.17 -15.99 1.37
CA ALA A 181 5.01 -16.26 0.20
C ALA A 181 4.12 -16.35 -1.06
N TRP A 182 3.52 -15.22 -1.42
CA TRP A 182 2.54 -15.11 -2.50
C TRP A 182 2.74 -13.77 -3.21
N ALA A 183 2.61 -13.76 -4.57
CA ALA A 183 2.91 -12.59 -5.40
C ALA A 183 4.35 -12.07 -5.16
N SER A 184 4.52 -10.77 -4.91
CA SER A 184 5.80 -10.13 -4.53
C SER A 184 6.26 -10.46 -3.10
N GLY A 185 5.46 -11.21 -2.35
CA GLY A 185 5.63 -11.45 -0.91
C GLY A 185 5.01 -10.36 -0.07
N LEU A 186 4.19 -10.74 0.90
CA LEU A 186 3.50 -9.82 1.78
C LEU A 186 3.75 -10.12 3.25
N VAL A 187 3.74 -9.07 4.05
CA VAL A 187 3.51 -9.19 5.49
C VAL A 187 2.23 -8.45 5.84
N VAL A 188 1.30 -9.16 6.45
CA VAL A 188 0.04 -8.59 6.96
C VAL A 188 0.15 -8.49 8.47
N VAL A 189 -0.09 -7.30 8.98
CA VAL A 189 -0.02 -6.97 10.41
C VAL A 189 -1.37 -6.45 10.85
N ALA A 190 -1.87 -6.91 11.97
CA ALA A 190 -3.07 -6.36 12.63
C ALA A 190 -2.70 -5.81 14.00
N ARG A 191 -3.11 -4.57 14.31
CA ARG A 191 -3.02 -4.03 15.67
C ARG A 191 -4.10 -4.66 16.55
N ALA A 192 -3.70 -5.27 17.65
CA ALA A 192 -4.65 -5.82 18.62
C ALA A 192 -5.54 -4.71 19.24
N CYS A 193 -6.77 -5.09 19.61
CA CYS A 193 -7.70 -4.22 20.32
C CYS A 193 -7.31 -4.06 21.78
#